data_ed15c457179e7be96281c5a252ef3481
#
_entry.id   ed15c457179e7be96281c5a252ef3481
#
_cell.length_a   1.000
_cell.length_b   1.000
_cell.length_c   1.000
_cell.angle_alpha   90.00
_cell.angle_beta   90.00
_cell.angle_gamma   90.00
#
_symmetry.space_group_name_H-M   'P 1'
#
loop_
_entity.id
_entity.type
_entity.pdbx_description
1 polymer ?
#
loop_
_entity_poly.entity_id
_entity_poly.type
_entity_poly.pdbx_seq_one_letter_code
_entity_poly.pdbx_strand_id
1 'polypeptide(L)'
;MTARLAADWPAPPQVRSFTTLRHGAGRSVAPFDTFNLGNRHAADGDDPAVVEANRCELVERFGLPSPPRWLRQVHGTRVLRAEAATVPSEVEPEADAVVTSTPGVVIAILTADCLPVLLCSRDGREVGGAHAGWRGLADGVLEATVAAMRSDPGDLLAWLGPAAGPAQYEVGVDVFDAFVSRDWSSAAAFITTRPHHWRVDLYALARRRLVAAGISTARIYGGGLCTISEPARFYSHRRDRRTGRMASVIWIA
;
A
#
# COMPACT_ATOMS: atom_id res chain seq x y z
N MET A 1 9.28 2.89 21.57
CA MET A 1 8.92 1.95 20.46
C MET A 1 9.00 2.71 19.14
N THR A 2 9.51 2.09 18.08
CA THR A 2 9.54 2.71 16.75
C THR A 2 8.12 2.69 16.15
N ALA A 3 7.63 3.84 15.68
CA ALA A 3 6.28 3.94 15.07
C ALA A 3 6.30 3.65 13.56
N ARG A 4 7.37 3.04 13.05
CA ARG A 4 7.53 2.69 11.63
C ARG A 4 8.26 1.36 11.44
N LEU A 5 7.96 0.72 10.31
CA LEU A 5 8.64 -0.42 9.74
C LEU A 5 9.42 0.07 8.51
N ALA A 6 10.75 -0.05 8.50
CA ALA A 6 11.55 0.26 7.32
C ALA A 6 11.21 -0.73 6.19
N ALA A 7 11.17 -0.25 4.95
CA ALA A 7 11.11 -1.13 3.80
C ALA A 7 12.49 -1.78 3.61
N ASP A 8 12.53 -3.11 3.70
CA ASP A 8 13.76 -3.90 3.55
C ASP A 8 13.93 -4.30 2.08
N TRP A 9 14.63 -3.46 1.33
CA TRP A 9 14.96 -3.65 -0.08
C TRP A 9 16.17 -2.79 -0.47
N PRO A 10 16.93 -3.13 -1.52
CA PRO A 10 18.14 -2.40 -1.92
C PRO A 10 17.79 -1.16 -2.77
N ALA A 11 16.88 -0.33 -2.27
CA ALA A 11 16.59 0.95 -2.92
C ALA A 11 17.82 1.86 -2.93
N PRO A 12 18.00 2.69 -3.96
CA PRO A 12 19.05 3.70 -3.99
C PRO A 12 19.02 4.62 -2.77
N PRO A 13 20.15 5.14 -2.27
CA PRO A 13 20.23 5.85 -0.99
C PRO A 13 19.38 7.13 -0.94
N GLN A 14 19.06 7.75 -2.08
CA GLN A 14 18.15 8.89 -2.16
C GLN A 14 16.67 8.50 -2.07
N VAL A 15 16.31 7.23 -2.28
CA VAL A 15 14.93 6.75 -2.11
C VAL A 15 14.70 6.39 -0.65
N ARG A 16 13.73 7.05 -0.04
CA ARG A 16 13.32 6.81 1.35
C ARG A 16 11.94 6.18 1.36
N SER A 17 11.76 5.15 2.20
CA SER A 17 10.48 4.46 2.30
C SER A 17 10.30 3.74 3.63
N PHE A 18 9.06 3.68 4.11
CA PHE A 18 8.66 2.91 5.29
C PHE A 18 7.14 2.73 5.34
N THR A 19 6.64 1.85 6.20
CA THR A 19 5.23 1.79 6.60
C THR A 19 5.08 2.20 8.05
N THR A 20 4.07 3.02 8.38
CA THR A 20 3.75 3.37 9.76
C THR A 20 3.19 2.15 10.50
N LEU A 21 3.40 2.10 11.81
CA LEU A 21 2.80 1.10 12.68
C LEU A 21 1.55 1.66 13.37
N ARG A 22 0.71 0.75 13.86
CA ARG A 22 -0.50 1.07 14.62
C ARG A 22 -0.20 1.92 15.86
N HIS A 23 0.89 1.60 16.57
CA HIS A 23 1.26 2.21 17.84
C HIS A 23 2.64 2.91 17.78
N GLY A 24 2.93 3.69 18.82
CA GLY A 24 4.21 4.38 19.02
C GLY A 24 4.21 5.84 18.57
N ALA A 25 3.11 6.31 18.00
CA ALA A 25 2.82 7.70 17.65
C ALA A 25 1.30 7.90 17.62
N GLY A 26 0.86 9.15 17.40
CA GLY A 26 -0.54 9.50 17.24
C GLY A 26 -1.33 9.57 18.54
N ARG A 27 -2.57 10.04 18.41
CA ARG A 27 -3.47 10.31 19.54
C ARG A 27 -4.90 9.81 19.32
N SER A 28 -5.14 9.01 18.27
CA SER A 28 -6.44 8.37 18.07
C SER A 28 -6.76 7.42 19.22
N VAL A 29 -8.04 7.36 19.58
CA VAL A 29 -8.54 6.45 20.61
C VAL A 29 -9.13 5.18 19.98
N ALA A 30 -9.35 4.14 20.77
CA ALA A 30 -9.97 2.91 20.28
C ALA A 30 -11.29 3.19 19.55
N PRO A 31 -11.57 2.51 18.43
CA PRO A 31 -10.84 1.39 17.83
C PRO A 31 -9.73 1.82 16.84
N PHE A 32 -9.37 3.10 16.78
CA PHE A 32 -8.39 3.67 15.85
C PHE A 32 -7.00 3.86 16.48
N ASP A 33 -6.79 3.37 17.70
CA ASP A 33 -5.61 3.58 18.54
C ASP A 33 -4.34 3.01 17.90
N THR A 34 -3.28 3.81 17.80
CA THR A 34 -3.13 5.23 18.16
C THR A 34 -2.77 6.12 16.96
N PHE A 35 -2.06 5.58 15.95
CA PHE A 35 -1.50 6.33 14.84
C PHE A 35 -2.31 6.14 13.55
N ASN A 36 -3.62 6.40 13.65
CA ASN A 36 -4.51 6.33 12.48
C ASN A 36 -4.27 7.52 11.53
N LEU A 37 -4.05 7.22 10.23
CA LEU A 37 -3.78 8.21 9.19
C LEU A 37 -4.88 8.29 8.12
N GLY A 38 -5.95 7.50 8.27
CA GLY A 38 -7.04 7.43 7.29
C GLY A 38 -8.44 7.38 7.89
N ASN A 39 -9.44 7.11 7.03
CA ASN A 39 -10.86 7.02 7.38
C ASN A 39 -11.50 8.33 7.92
N ARG A 40 -10.92 9.48 7.64
CA ARG A 40 -11.44 10.78 8.12
C ARG A 40 -12.77 11.21 7.51
N HIS A 41 -13.19 10.58 6.40
CA HIS A 41 -14.44 10.91 5.69
C HIS A 41 -15.50 9.80 5.78
N ALA A 42 -15.20 8.67 6.42
CA ALA A 42 -16.17 7.61 6.62
C ALA A 42 -17.14 7.99 7.75
N ALA A 43 -18.44 7.68 7.59
CA ALA A 43 -19.45 8.00 8.59
C ALA A 43 -19.17 7.33 9.95
N ASP A 44 -18.50 6.18 9.96
CA ASP A 44 -18.03 5.44 11.13
C ASP A 44 -16.52 5.61 11.38
N GLY A 45 -15.91 6.62 10.75
CA GLY A 45 -14.49 6.93 10.83
C GLY A 45 -14.04 7.47 12.18
N ASP A 46 -12.75 7.83 12.25
CA ASP A 46 -12.16 8.57 13.35
C ASP A 46 -12.47 10.07 13.25
N ASP A 47 -12.25 10.82 14.32
CA ASP A 47 -12.35 12.27 14.30
C ASP A 47 -11.38 12.86 13.25
N PRO A 48 -11.89 13.61 12.25
CA PRO A 48 -11.03 14.20 11.21
C PRO A 48 -9.92 15.08 11.75
N ALA A 49 -10.15 15.83 12.85
CA ALA A 49 -9.14 16.68 13.46
C ALA A 49 -8.02 15.86 14.11
N VAL A 50 -8.35 14.71 14.69
CA VAL A 50 -7.37 13.78 15.27
C VAL A 50 -6.53 13.13 14.16
N VAL A 51 -7.17 12.71 13.07
CA VAL A 51 -6.44 12.14 11.91
C VAL A 51 -5.50 13.18 11.30
N GLU A 52 -5.94 14.43 11.17
CA GLU A 52 -5.08 15.50 10.66
C GLU A 52 -3.90 15.80 11.59
N ALA A 53 -4.11 15.81 12.89
CA ALA A 53 -3.02 15.94 13.87
C ALA A 53 -2.00 14.78 13.77
N ASN A 54 -2.47 13.54 13.54
CA ASN A 54 -1.59 12.39 13.32
C ASN A 54 -0.82 12.53 11.99
N ARG A 55 -1.43 13.09 10.94
CA ARG A 55 -0.77 13.37 9.65
C ARG A 55 0.31 14.46 9.80
N CYS A 56 0.07 15.49 10.59
CA CYS A 56 1.10 16.48 10.93
C CYS A 56 2.25 15.83 11.70
N GLU A 57 1.94 15.01 12.72
CA GLU A 57 2.95 14.26 13.49
C GLU A 57 3.78 13.33 12.59
N LEU A 58 3.18 12.70 11.57
CA LEU A 58 3.90 11.90 10.58
C LEU A 58 5.00 12.71 9.90
N VAL A 59 4.68 13.92 9.43
CA VAL A 59 5.62 14.82 8.74
C VAL A 59 6.76 15.21 9.68
N GLU A 60 6.44 15.73 10.86
CA GLU A 60 7.40 16.23 11.84
C GLU A 60 8.32 15.12 12.38
N ARG A 61 7.72 14.01 12.85
CA ARG A 61 8.42 12.92 13.52
C ARG A 61 9.41 12.21 12.60
N PHE A 62 9.06 12.05 11.33
CA PHE A 62 9.90 11.31 10.39
C PHE A 62 10.66 12.22 9.41
N GLY A 63 10.57 13.54 9.57
CA GLY A 63 11.30 14.52 8.76
C GLY A 63 10.94 14.42 7.28
N LEU A 64 9.65 14.30 6.96
CA LEU A 64 9.21 14.26 5.57
C LEU A 64 9.42 15.63 4.91
N PRO A 65 9.93 15.69 3.68
CA PRO A 65 10.23 16.96 2.99
C PRO A 65 8.98 17.76 2.61
N SER A 66 7.82 17.10 2.55
CA SER A 66 6.53 17.71 2.29
C SER A 66 5.40 16.87 2.90
N PRO A 67 4.20 17.44 3.10
CA PRO A 67 3.02 16.64 3.41
C PRO A 67 2.77 15.59 2.32
N PRO A 68 2.43 14.35 2.70
CA PRO A 68 2.18 13.28 1.75
C PRO A 68 1.02 13.57 0.80
N ARG A 69 1.11 13.04 -0.41
CA ARG A 69 0.01 13.00 -1.38
C ARG A 69 -0.97 11.91 -0.96
N TRP A 70 -2.05 12.34 -0.32
CA TRP A 70 -3.15 11.46 0.06
C TRP A 70 -4.09 11.25 -1.11
N LEU A 71 -4.65 10.04 -1.22
CA LEU A 71 -5.59 9.64 -2.25
C LEU A 71 -6.93 9.22 -1.63
N ARG A 72 -8.02 9.50 -2.31
CA ARG A 72 -9.27 8.79 -2.10
C ARG A 72 -9.21 7.45 -2.85
N GLN A 73 -8.73 6.42 -2.14
CA GLN A 73 -8.56 5.08 -2.69
C GLN A 73 -9.92 4.39 -2.84
N VAL A 74 -10.21 3.89 -4.02
CA VAL A 74 -11.51 3.30 -4.40
C VAL A 74 -11.41 1.86 -4.88
N HIS A 75 -10.23 1.23 -4.72
CA HIS A 75 -9.90 -0.12 -5.20
C HIS A 75 -9.95 -0.24 -6.74
N GLY A 76 -9.68 0.85 -7.45
CA GLY A 76 -9.58 0.93 -8.90
C GLY A 76 -8.14 0.76 -9.40
N THR A 77 -7.93 1.21 -10.65
CA THR A 77 -6.62 1.12 -11.33
C THR A 77 -6.06 2.48 -11.75
N ARG A 78 -6.73 3.58 -11.37
CA ARG A 78 -6.29 4.92 -11.75
C ARG A 78 -4.97 5.25 -11.09
N VAL A 79 -4.01 5.73 -11.89
CA VAL A 79 -2.70 6.20 -11.46
C VAL A 79 -2.60 7.70 -11.67
N LEU A 80 -2.11 8.42 -10.69
CA LEU A 80 -1.77 9.84 -10.80
C LEU A 80 -0.27 10.01 -10.98
N ARG A 81 0.13 11.03 -11.74
CA ARG A 81 1.51 11.52 -11.76
C ARG A 81 1.59 12.83 -10.98
N ALA A 82 2.40 12.83 -9.92
CA ALA A 82 2.65 14.03 -9.12
C ALA A 82 3.94 14.70 -9.59
N GLU A 83 3.83 15.86 -10.28
CA GLU A 83 4.98 16.52 -10.92
C GLU A 83 5.52 17.73 -10.14
N ALA A 84 4.81 18.22 -9.15
CA ALA A 84 5.26 19.33 -8.34
C ALA A 84 4.94 19.10 -6.86
N ALA A 85 5.70 19.73 -5.98
CA ALA A 85 5.34 19.91 -4.58
C ALA A 85 4.17 20.92 -4.48
N THR A 86 3.12 20.74 -5.30
CA THR A 86 1.92 21.59 -5.21
C THR A 86 1.31 21.43 -3.84
N VAL A 87 0.80 22.54 -3.29
CA VAL A 87 0.06 22.57 -2.04
C VAL A 87 -0.96 21.43 -2.02
N PRO A 88 -1.08 20.66 -0.93
CA PRO A 88 -2.09 19.62 -0.83
C PRO A 88 -3.45 20.23 -1.15
N SER A 89 -4.17 19.65 -2.11
CA SER A 89 -5.57 20.00 -2.34
C SER A 89 -6.37 19.62 -1.10
N GLU A 90 -7.30 20.45 -0.67
CA GLU A 90 -8.25 20.08 0.40
C GLU A 90 -9.04 18.81 0.03
N VAL A 91 -9.14 18.53 -1.27
CA VAL A 91 -9.82 17.34 -1.83
C VAL A 91 -8.77 16.31 -2.23
N GLU A 92 -8.82 15.13 -1.62
CA GLU A 92 -8.02 13.97 -2.01
C GLU A 92 -8.48 13.46 -3.38
N PRO A 93 -7.61 13.43 -4.42
CA PRO A 93 -8.00 12.95 -5.74
C PRO A 93 -8.30 11.46 -5.69
N GLU A 94 -9.30 11.03 -6.46
CA GLU A 94 -9.63 9.63 -6.60
C GLU A 94 -8.58 8.91 -7.45
N ALA A 95 -7.83 8.01 -6.83
CA ALA A 95 -6.87 7.12 -7.46
C ALA A 95 -6.43 6.03 -6.48
N ASP A 96 -5.83 4.97 -7.00
CA ASP A 96 -5.25 3.89 -6.19
C ASP A 96 -3.73 3.76 -6.36
N ALA A 97 -3.12 4.60 -7.19
CA ALA A 97 -1.67 4.66 -7.32
C ALA A 97 -1.19 6.08 -7.66
N VAL A 98 0.07 6.35 -7.31
CA VAL A 98 0.78 7.60 -7.63
C VAL A 98 2.19 7.27 -8.05
N VAL A 99 2.70 7.98 -9.06
CA VAL A 99 4.11 7.95 -9.47
C VAL A 99 4.67 9.37 -9.51
N THR A 100 5.96 9.53 -9.25
CA THR A 100 6.65 10.82 -9.34
C THR A 100 8.13 10.66 -9.68
N SER A 101 8.66 11.65 -10.39
CA SER A 101 10.11 11.87 -10.58
C SER A 101 10.60 13.17 -9.95
N THR A 102 9.75 13.81 -9.14
CA THR A 102 10.09 15.07 -8.48
C THR A 102 10.63 14.81 -7.07
N PRO A 103 11.87 15.21 -6.76
CA PRO A 103 12.41 15.15 -5.40
C PRO A 103 11.52 15.93 -4.41
N GLY A 104 11.45 15.42 -3.20
CA GLY A 104 10.66 16.03 -2.13
C GLY A 104 9.15 15.76 -2.19
N VAL A 105 8.62 15.19 -3.26
CA VAL A 105 7.21 14.75 -3.31
C VAL A 105 7.07 13.45 -2.57
N VAL A 106 6.29 13.43 -1.49
CA VAL A 106 6.02 12.24 -0.67
C VAL A 106 4.73 11.57 -1.14
N ILE A 107 4.82 10.31 -1.53
CA ILE A 107 3.68 9.45 -1.86
C ILE A 107 3.25 8.69 -0.59
N ALA A 108 1.95 8.55 -0.35
CA ALA A 108 1.39 7.75 0.73
C ALA A 108 0.25 6.85 0.25
N ILE A 109 0.32 5.58 0.62
CA ILE A 109 -0.71 4.56 0.37
C ILE A 109 -1.27 4.10 1.71
N LEU A 110 -2.58 4.29 1.91
CA LEU A 110 -3.29 3.92 3.13
C LEU A 110 -3.77 2.47 3.06
N THR A 111 -3.51 1.69 4.10
CA THR A 111 -3.92 0.28 4.14
C THR A 111 -4.35 -0.17 5.55
N ALA A 112 -5.24 -1.16 5.57
CA ALA A 112 -5.53 -2.08 6.64
C ALA A 112 -6.02 -3.37 5.97
N ASP A 113 -5.10 -4.30 5.70
CA ASP A 113 -5.20 -5.57 4.97
C ASP A 113 -4.90 -5.52 3.47
N CYS A 114 -5.29 -4.48 2.72
CA CYS A 114 -4.89 -4.36 1.32
C CYS A 114 -3.37 -4.25 1.20
N LEU A 115 -2.79 -4.76 0.10
CA LEU A 115 -1.35 -4.77 -0.12
C LEU A 115 -0.86 -3.41 -0.61
N PRO A 116 0.00 -2.70 0.13
CA PRO A 116 0.74 -1.56 -0.40
C PRO A 116 1.95 -2.07 -1.19
N VAL A 117 2.12 -1.58 -2.40
CA VAL A 117 3.30 -1.86 -3.24
C VAL A 117 4.05 -0.56 -3.49
N LEU A 118 5.32 -0.51 -3.10
CA LEU A 118 6.20 0.61 -3.38
C LEU A 118 7.16 0.24 -4.51
N LEU A 119 7.40 1.18 -5.42
CA LEU A 119 8.23 1.00 -6.60
C LEU A 119 9.30 2.09 -6.65
N CYS A 120 10.50 1.77 -7.13
CA CYS A 120 11.48 2.78 -7.51
C CYS A 120 12.31 2.31 -8.71
N SER A 121 12.84 3.28 -9.47
CA SER A 121 13.85 3.00 -10.47
C SER A 121 15.21 2.70 -9.82
N ARG A 122 16.04 1.88 -10.46
CA ARG A 122 17.39 1.52 -9.97
C ARG A 122 18.33 2.70 -9.84
N ASP A 123 18.12 3.74 -10.60
CA ASP A 123 18.87 5.00 -10.50
C ASP A 123 18.29 5.96 -9.44
N GLY A 124 17.14 5.61 -8.85
CA GLY A 124 16.46 6.39 -7.80
C GLY A 124 15.83 7.69 -8.26
N ARG A 125 15.61 7.86 -9.58
CA ARG A 125 15.04 9.10 -10.14
C ARG A 125 13.53 9.08 -10.27
N GLU A 126 12.90 7.92 -10.04
CA GLU A 126 11.46 7.78 -10.10
C GLU A 126 10.97 6.84 -9.01
N VAL A 127 9.84 7.18 -8.38
CA VAL A 127 9.20 6.35 -7.36
C VAL A 127 7.71 6.25 -7.62
N GLY A 128 7.11 5.17 -7.12
CA GLY A 128 5.68 4.94 -7.20
C GLY A 128 5.15 4.24 -5.96
N GLY A 129 3.85 4.36 -5.75
CA GLY A 129 3.11 3.64 -4.72
C GLY A 129 1.76 3.22 -5.23
N ALA A 130 1.34 1.98 -4.96
CA ALA A 130 0.06 1.43 -5.36
C ALA A 130 -0.68 0.78 -4.20
N HIS A 131 -1.99 1.01 -4.14
CA HIS A 131 -2.93 0.33 -3.27
C HIS A 131 -3.48 -0.90 -4.00
N ALA A 132 -2.90 -2.05 -3.74
CA ALA A 132 -3.30 -3.31 -4.35
C ALA A 132 -4.26 -4.09 -3.42
N GLY A 133 -5.46 -3.55 -3.17
CA GLY A 133 -6.58 -4.34 -2.69
C GLY A 133 -6.95 -5.39 -3.75
N TRP A 134 -7.60 -6.49 -3.38
CA TRP A 134 -7.84 -7.62 -4.30
C TRP A 134 -8.55 -7.19 -5.61
N ARG A 135 -9.46 -6.21 -5.56
CA ARG A 135 -10.15 -5.70 -6.77
C ARG A 135 -9.17 -5.00 -7.70
N GLY A 136 -8.49 -3.98 -7.22
CA GLY A 136 -7.49 -3.25 -8.01
C GLY A 136 -6.36 -4.17 -8.51
N LEU A 137 -5.92 -5.12 -7.68
CA LEU A 137 -4.92 -6.12 -8.07
C LEU A 137 -5.43 -7.04 -9.20
N ALA A 138 -6.66 -7.51 -9.12
CA ALA A 138 -7.28 -8.31 -10.19
C ALA A 138 -7.49 -7.49 -11.48
N ASP A 139 -7.83 -6.21 -11.34
CA ASP A 139 -8.11 -5.30 -12.46
C ASP A 139 -6.86 -4.68 -13.08
N GLY A 140 -5.66 -4.85 -12.48
CA GLY A 140 -4.39 -4.46 -13.08
C GLY A 140 -3.79 -3.17 -12.56
N VAL A 141 -4.02 -2.79 -11.29
CA VAL A 141 -3.44 -1.58 -10.68
C VAL A 141 -1.91 -1.58 -10.70
N LEU A 142 -1.27 -2.75 -10.57
CA LEU A 142 0.19 -2.86 -10.59
C LEU A 142 0.74 -2.66 -11.99
N GLU A 143 0.13 -3.28 -12.99
CA GLU A 143 0.46 -3.09 -14.40
C GLU A 143 0.28 -1.64 -14.83
N ALA A 144 -0.84 -1.02 -14.43
CA ALA A 144 -1.10 0.40 -14.68
C ALA A 144 -0.06 1.31 -14.01
N THR A 145 0.37 0.97 -12.77
CA THR A 145 1.40 1.73 -12.07
C THR A 145 2.74 1.64 -12.76
N VAL A 146 3.17 0.42 -13.15
CA VAL A 146 4.41 0.20 -13.89
C VAL A 146 4.38 0.94 -15.23
N ALA A 147 3.28 0.84 -15.99
CA ALA A 147 3.11 1.54 -17.26
C ALA A 147 3.10 3.08 -17.13
N ALA A 148 2.67 3.61 -15.99
CA ALA A 148 2.73 5.04 -15.71
C ALA A 148 4.14 5.54 -15.35
N MET A 149 5.06 4.66 -14.97
CA MET A 149 6.47 5.02 -14.76
C MET A 149 7.18 5.22 -16.10
N ARG A 150 8.14 6.16 -16.14
CA ARG A 150 8.94 6.46 -17.33
C ARG A 150 10.15 5.53 -17.46
N SER A 151 10.53 4.92 -16.34
CA SER A 151 11.64 3.97 -16.26
C SER A 151 11.25 2.64 -16.90
N ASP A 152 12.22 1.96 -17.53
CA ASP A 152 12.02 0.62 -18.07
C ASP A 152 11.59 -0.35 -16.94
N PRO A 153 10.56 -1.18 -17.11
CA PRO A 153 10.13 -2.15 -16.11
C PRO A 153 11.27 -3.07 -15.63
N GLY A 154 12.20 -3.43 -16.54
CA GLY A 154 13.40 -4.20 -16.21
C GLY A 154 14.34 -3.48 -15.23
N ASP A 155 14.25 -2.15 -15.07
CA ASP A 155 15.05 -1.36 -14.14
C ASP A 155 14.28 -0.92 -12.88
N LEU A 156 13.09 -1.46 -12.66
CA LEU A 156 12.34 -1.20 -11.44
C LEU A 156 12.65 -2.20 -10.33
N LEU A 157 12.56 -1.70 -9.10
CA LEU A 157 12.52 -2.48 -7.87
C LEU A 157 11.11 -2.32 -7.28
N ALA A 158 10.58 -3.38 -6.69
CA ALA A 158 9.30 -3.37 -5.99
C ALA A 158 9.45 -3.89 -4.56
N TRP A 159 8.74 -3.26 -3.63
CA TRP A 159 8.62 -3.74 -2.25
C TRP A 159 7.15 -3.95 -1.88
N LEU A 160 6.85 -5.15 -1.38
CA LEU A 160 5.54 -5.57 -0.94
C LEU A 160 5.42 -5.35 0.57
N GLY A 161 4.61 -4.38 0.98
CA GLY A 161 4.42 -4.03 2.37
C GLY A 161 3.47 -4.96 3.13
N PRO A 162 3.16 -4.66 4.41
CA PRO A 162 2.27 -5.48 5.22
C PRO A 162 0.85 -5.55 4.65
N ALA A 163 0.31 -6.77 4.54
CA ALA A 163 -1.04 -7.04 4.03
C ALA A 163 -1.70 -8.21 4.77
N ALA A 164 -2.95 -8.53 4.46
CA ALA A 164 -3.60 -9.75 4.91
C ALA A 164 -2.84 -10.96 4.38
N GLY A 165 -2.20 -11.71 5.27
CA GLY A 165 -1.33 -12.83 4.92
C GLY A 165 -2.12 -14.11 4.57
N PRO A 166 -1.52 -15.02 3.77
CA PRO A 166 -2.19 -16.18 3.20
C PRO A 166 -2.71 -17.19 4.23
N ALA A 167 -2.15 -17.20 5.44
CA ALA A 167 -2.61 -18.09 6.51
C ALA A 167 -3.95 -17.63 7.13
N GLN A 168 -4.35 -16.36 6.95
CA GLN A 168 -5.50 -15.75 7.63
C GLN A 168 -6.54 -15.16 6.67
N TYR A 169 -6.18 -14.90 5.40
CA TYR A 169 -7.07 -14.19 4.49
C TYR A 169 -7.97 -15.16 3.73
N GLU A 170 -9.09 -15.55 4.35
CA GLU A 170 -10.14 -16.34 3.69
C GLU A 170 -11.04 -15.43 2.83
N VAL A 171 -11.36 -15.90 1.63
CA VAL A 171 -12.15 -15.19 0.60
C VAL A 171 -13.19 -16.13 -0.03
N GLY A 172 -14.20 -15.56 -0.66
CA GLY A 172 -15.25 -16.27 -1.38
C GLY A 172 -14.96 -16.44 -2.87
N VAL A 173 -15.97 -16.98 -3.56
CA VAL A 173 -15.92 -17.27 -5.01
C VAL A 173 -15.69 -16.01 -5.85
N ASP A 174 -16.20 -14.86 -5.42
CA ASP A 174 -16.03 -13.57 -6.08
C ASP A 174 -14.56 -13.18 -6.26
N VAL A 175 -13.75 -13.41 -5.24
CA VAL A 175 -12.30 -13.15 -5.31
C VAL A 175 -11.59 -14.21 -6.14
N PHE A 176 -11.93 -15.48 -5.97
CA PHE A 176 -11.34 -16.58 -6.75
C PHE A 176 -11.57 -16.35 -8.26
N ASP A 177 -12.81 -16.11 -8.65
CA ASP A 177 -13.19 -15.93 -10.05
C ASP A 177 -12.55 -14.67 -10.66
N ALA A 178 -12.41 -13.58 -9.91
CA ALA A 178 -11.78 -12.35 -10.39
C ALA A 178 -10.35 -12.56 -10.90
N PHE A 179 -9.62 -13.52 -10.35
CA PHE A 179 -8.25 -13.85 -10.77
C PHE A 179 -8.21 -15.04 -11.74
N VAL A 180 -8.87 -16.14 -11.39
CA VAL A 180 -8.71 -17.44 -12.07
C VAL A 180 -9.40 -17.46 -13.42
N SER A 181 -10.52 -16.75 -13.60
CA SER A 181 -11.18 -16.61 -14.90
C SER A 181 -10.33 -15.86 -15.95
N ARG A 182 -9.46 -14.96 -15.49
CA ARG A 182 -8.54 -14.21 -16.36
C ARG A 182 -7.20 -14.92 -16.60
N ASP A 183 -6.72 -15.61 -15.60
CA ASP A 183 -5.47 -16.37 -15.63
C ASP A 183 -5.59 -17.58 -14.72
N TRP A 184 -5.85 -18.76 -15.31
CA TRP A 184 -5.98 -20.03 -14.59
C TRP A 184 -4.78 -20.33 -13.68
N SER A 185 -3.59 -19.92 -14.07
CA SER A 185 -2.38 -20.18 -13.27
C SER A 185 -2.35 -19.41 -11.95
N SER A 186 -3.23 -18.41 -11.77
CA SER A 186 -3.47 -17.70 -10.49
C SER A 186 -4.09 -18.62 -9.43
N ALA A 187 -4.71 -19.75 -9.81
CA ALA A 187 -5.26 -20.73 -8.88
C ALA A 187 -4.22 -21.26 -7.87
N ALA A 188 -2.94 -21.27 -8.24
CA ALA A 188 -1.85 -21.66 -7.35
C ALA A 188 -1.70 -20.75 -6.10
N ALA A 189 -2.25 -19.55 -6.12
CA ALA A 189 -2.27 -18.63 -4.99
C ALA A 189 -3.46 -18.85 -4.03
N PHE A 190 -4.29 -19.86 -4.28
CA PHE A 190 -5.50 -20.14 -3.50
C PHE A 190 -5.45 -21.54 -2.89
N ILE A 191 -5.72 -21.65 -1.60
CA ILE A 191 -5.83 -22.91 -0.86
C ILE A 191 -7.25 -23.07 -0.37
N THR A 192 -7.97 -24.11 -0.85
CA THR A 192 -9.34 -24.39 -0.43
C THR A 192 -9.43 -24.59 1.08
N THR A 193 -10.41 -23.96 1.72
CA THR A 193 -10.70 -24.10 3.17
C THR A 193 -12.01 -24.84 3.42
N ARG A 194 -13.04 -24.47 2.69
CA ARG A 194 -14.39 -25.08 2.74
C ARG A 194 -15.10 -24.82 1.40
N PRO A 195 -16.25 -25.43 1.10
CA PRO A 195 -16.96 -25.20 -0.16
C PRO A 195 -17.09 -23.71 -0.49
N HIS A 196 -16.67 -23.32 -1.70
CA HIS A 196 -16.70 -21.96 -2.23
C HIS A 196 -15.87 -20.92 -1.43
N HIS A 197 -14.88 -21.37 -0.64
CA HIS A 197 -13.99 -20.48 0.11
C HIS A 197 -12.54 -20.95 0.01
N TRP A 198 -11.62 -19.99 -0.03
CA TRP A 198 -10.18 -20.19 -0.13
C TRP A 198 -9.41 -19.22 0.75
N ARG A 199 -8.26 -19.63 1.21
CA ARG A 199 -7.22 -18.69 1.64
C ARG A 199 -6.44 -18.24 0.43
N VAL A 200 -6.24 -16.91 0.29
CA VAL A 200 -5.54 -16.31 -0.86
C VAL A 200 -4.21 -15.70 -0.45
N ASP A 201 -3.20 -15.92 -1.27
CA ASP A 201 -1.89 -15.28 -1.17
C ASP A 201 -1.82 -14.04 -2.08
N LEU A 202 -2.10 -12.84 -1.50
CA LEU A 202 -1.99 -11.57 -2.21
C LEU A 202 -0.55 -11.29 -2.67
N TYR A 203 0.45 -11.75 -1.91
CA TYR A 203 1.85 -11.56 -2.25
C TYR A 203 2.23 -12.37 -3.50
N ALA A 204 1.79 -13.61 -3.59
CA ALA A 204 1.99 -14.44 -4.77
C ALA A 204 1.32 -13.83 -6.01
N LEU A 205 0.07 -13.38 -5.88
CA LEU A 205 -0.66 -12.72 -6.96
C LEU A 205 0.04 -11.43 -7.41
N ALA A 206 0.46 -10.57 -6.47
CA ALA A 206 1.17 -9.33 -6.79
C ALA A 206 2.51 -9.60 -7.49
N ARG A 207 3.30 -10.60 -7.02
CA ARG A 207 4.56 -10.99 -7.69
C ARG A 207 4.32 -11.42 -9.13
N ARG A 208 3.29 -12.22 -9.38
CA ARG A 208 2.93 -12.64 -10.74
C ARG A 208 2.60 -11.45 -11.65
N ARG A 209 1.79 -10.50 -11.14
CA ARG A 209 1.41 -9.28 -11.88
C ARG A 209 2.61 -8.39 -12.19
N LEU A 210 3.49 -8.19 -11.21
CA LEU A 210 4.72 -7.39 -11.40
C LEU A 210 5.67 -8.05 -12.40
N VAL A 211 5.82 -9.38 -12.36
CA VAL A 211 6.63 -10.12 -13.35
C VAL A 211 6.01 -10.02 -14.74
N ALA A 212 4.70 -10.17 -14.87
CA ALA A 212 4.00 -9.97 -16.15
C ALA A 212 4.13 -8.53 -16.68
N ALA A 213 4.25 -7.53 -15.79
CA ALA A 213 4.53 -6.15 -16.16
C ALA A 213 6.02 -5.87 -16.49
N GLY A 214 6.90 -6.88 -16.44
CA GLY A 214 8.31 -6.79 -16.86
C GLY A 214 9.33 -6.62 -15.72
N ILE A 215 8.90 -6.62 -14.45
CA ILE A 215 9.83 -6.56 -13.30
C ILE A 215 10.43 -7.94 -13.03
N SER A 216 11.75 -8.04 -12.96
CA SER A 216 12.42 -9.29 -12.63
C SER A 216 12.01 -9.81 -11.24
N THR A 217 11.77 -11.12 -11.12
CA THR A 217 11.46 -11.78 -9.83
C THR A 217 12.51 -11.47 -8.76
N ALA A 218 13.80 -11.38 -9.14
CA ALA A 218 14.90 -11.05 -8.23
C ALA A 218 14.86 -9.60 -7.71
N ARG A 219 13.97 -8.75 -8.25
CA ARG A 219 13.80 -7.34 -7.87
C ARG A 219 12.50 -7.05 -7.14
N ILE A 220 11.79 -8.09 -6.69
CA ILE A 220 10.56 -7.97 -5.92
C ILE A 220 10.83 -8.43 -4.49
N TYR A 221 10.84 -7.49 -3.57
CA TYR A 221 11.21 -7.65 -2.16
C TYR A 221 10.00 -7.60 -1.25
N GLY A 222 10.20 -7.85 0.05
CA GLY A 222 9.14 -7.81 1.05
C GLY A 222 8.16 -8.98 0.92
N GLY A 223 6.96 -8.80 1.50
CA GLY A 223 5.99 -9.88 1.70
C GLY A 223 6.25 -10.68 2.99
N GLY A 224 5.31 -11.50 3.40
CA GLY A 224 5.43 -12.36 4.57
C GLY A 224 4.99 -11.74 5.91
N LEU A 225 4.60 -10.46 5.96
CA LEU A 225 3.98 -9.84 7.12
C LEU A 225 2.45 -9.99 7.05
N CYS A 226 1.80 -10.23 8.19
CA CYS A 226 0.35 -10.40 8.22
C CYS A 226 -0.33 -9.39 9.13
N THR A 227 -1.11 -8.48 8.55
CA THR A 227 -1.85 -7.46 9.30
C THR A 227 -2.89 -8.06 10.25
N ILE A 228 -3.47 -9.22 9.89
CA ILE A 228 -4.47 -9.92 10.70
C ILE A 228 -3.82 -10.55 11.92
N SER A 229 -2.65 -11.19 11.76
CA SER A 229 -1.97 -11.96 12.83
C SER A 229 -1.16 -11.11 13.81
N GLU A 230 -0.87 -9.85 13.46
CA GLU A 230 0.02 -8.99 14.25
C GLU A 230 -0.69 -7.71 14.76
N PRO A 231 -1.70 -7.84 15.67
CA PRO A 231 -2.52 -6.72 16.12
C PRO A 231 -1.75 -5.63 16.86
N ALA A 232 -0.61 -5.97 17.48
CA ALA A 232 0.24 -4.99 18.15
C ALA A 232 1.01 -4.08 17.18
N ARG A 233 1.10 -4.45 15.90
CA ARG A 233 1.86 -3.71 14.88
C ARG A 233 0.96 -3.07 13.84
N PHE A 234 -0.13 -3.73 13.46
CA PHE A 234 -0.92 -3.37 12.29
C PHE A 234 -2.41 -3.24 12.56
N TYR A 235 -3.02 -2.27 11.93
CA TYR A 235 -4.47 -2.23 11.76
C TYR A 235 -4.92 -3.33 10.80
N SER A 236 -6.10 -3.90 11.04
CA SER A 236 -6.70 -4.89 10.15
C SER A 236 -8.21 -4.72 10.10
N HIS A 237 -8.73 -4.43 8.92
CA HIS A 237 -10.17 -4.34 8.70
C HIS A 237 -10.86 -5.71 8.82
N ARG A 238 -10.18 -6.77 8.38
CA ARG A 238 -10.71 -8.14 8.46
C ARG A 238 -10.89 -8.61 9.91
N ARG A 239 -9.94 -8.27 10.78
CA ARG A 239 -9.98 -8.62 12.20
C ARG A 239 -10.92 -7.72 12.98
N ASP A 240 -10.80 -6.38 12.81
CA ASP A 240 -11.40 -5.40 13.73
C ASP A 240 -12.62 -4.69 13.15
N ARG A 241 -12.90 -4.82 11.85
CA ARG A 241 -13.95 -4.13 11.10
C ARG A 241 -13.77 -2.61 11.11
N ARG A 242 -14.08 -1.96 12.23
CA ARG A 242 -13.85 -0.55 12.46
C ARG A 242 -12.42 -0.37 12.99
N THR A 243 -11.53 0.26 12.23
CA THR A 243 -10.09 0.34 12.54
C THR A 243 -9.41 1.46 11.77
N GLY A 244 -8.23 1.87 12.23
CA GLY A 244 -7.39 2.87 11.55
C GLY A 244 -6.76 2.38 10.25
N ARG A 245 -5.90 3.24 9.69
CA ARG A 245 -5.09 2.93 8.49
C ARG A 245 -3.63 3.24 8.77
N MET A 246 -2.74 2.31 8.38
CA MET A 246 -1.31 2.58 8.21
C MET A 246 -1.10 3.36 6.91
N ALA A 247 0.02 4.07 6.82
CA ALA A 247 0.51 4.64 5.58
C ALA A 247 1.85 4.00 5.19
N SER A 248 1.93 3.47 3.97
CA SER A 248 3.21 3.16 3.34
C SER A 248 3.64 4.36 2.52
N VAL A 249 4.80 4.93 2.85
CA VAL A 249 5.30 6.17 2.25
C VAL A 249 6.60 5.94 1.49
N ILE A 250 6.77 6.70 0.38
CA ILE A 250 7.99 6.70 -0.44
C ILE A 250 8.23 8.08 -1.04
N TRP A 251 9.50 8.49 -1.13
CA TRP A 251 9.91 9.73 -1.80
C TRP A 251 11.37 9.67 -2.24
N ILE A 252 11.75 10.62 -3.11
CA ILE A 252 13.15 10.91 -3.48
C ILE A 252 13.62 12.06 -2.59
N ALA A 253 14.70 11.84 -1.80
CA ALA A 253 15.31 12.85 -0.93
C ALA A 253 16.17 13.83 -1.72
#